data_89ff174781cbee3345f9d94a196210be
#
_entry.id   89ff174781cbee3345f9d94a196210be
#
_cell.length_a   1.000
_cell.length_b   1.000
_cell.length_c   1.000
_cell.angle_alpha   90.00
_cell.angle_beta   90.00
_cell.angle_gamma   90.00
#
_symmetry.space_group_name_H-M   'P 1'
#
loop_
_entity.id
_entity.type
_entity.pdbx_description
1 polymer ?
#
loop_
_entity_poly.entity_id
_entity_poly.type
_entity_poly.pdbx_seq_one_letter_code
_entity_poly.pdbx_strand_id
1 'polypeptide(L)'
;MDSDYQHILIAADFSSHSDEVCSKARQLAERNHARLSICHIVEDFPLTDFAYEPMISVDIDMRDALLEAGKKQLTKLADSMGIAHNQQWVECGSPGHDIVRIADEQQVDLIVVGSHGRHGIKMLLGSTANAVLHHAHCDVLAVRLRDD
;
A
#
# COMPACT_ATOMS: atom_id res chain seq x y z
N MET A 1 -5.44 28.00 10.59
CA MET A 1 -6.20 27.22 9.61
C MET A 1 -6.09 25.77 9.91
N ASP A 2 -7.22 25.16 10.05
CA ASP A 2 -7.24 23.72 10.28
C ASP A 2 -6.86 23.00 8.98
N SER A 3 -5.90 22.10 9.09
CA SER A 3 -5.54 21.26 7.96
C SER A 3 -6.61 20.18 7.81
N ASP A 4 -6.97 19.87 6.57
CA ASP A 4 -7.97 18.85 6.29
C ASP A 4 -7.49 17.45 6.67
N TYR A 5 -6.18 17.21 6.55
CA TYR A 5 -5.60 15.92 6.88
C TYR A 5 -4.44 16.06 7.85
N GLN A 6 -4.35 15.16 8.80
CA GLN A 6 -3.27 15.13 9.79
C GLN A 6 -2.34 13.94 9.62
N HIS A 7 -2.82 12.84 9.04
CA HIS A 7 -2.01 11.64 8.85
C HIS A 7 -2.39 10.95 7.54
N ILE A 8 -1.47 10.94 6.59
CA ILE A 8 -1.68 10.37 5.26
C ILE A 8 -0.88 9.08 5.14
N LEU A 9 -1.53 8.00 4.67
CA LEU A 9 -0.91 6.70 4.46
C LEU A 9 -0.82 6.41 2.97
N ILE A 10 0.39 6.12 2.48
CA ILE A 10 0.58 5.64 1.12
C ILE A 10 0.50 4.10 1.12
N ALA A 11 -0.32 3.54 0.24
CA ALA A 11 -0.33 2.10 -0.01
C ALA A 11 0.51 1.85 -1.26
N ALA A 12 1.76 1.39 -1.05
CA ALA A 12 2.72 1.18 -2.13
C ALA A 12 2.57 -0.22 -2.72
N ASP A 13 2.61 -0.33 -4.05
CA ASP A 13 2.55 -1.61 -4.75
C ASP A 13 3.81 -1.89 -5.58
N PHE A 14 4.77 -0.96 -5.58
CA PHE A 14 6.03 -1.03 -6.33
C PHE A 14 5.85 -1.17 -7.85
N SER A 15 4.71 -0.74 -8.36
CA SER A 15 4.47 -0.70 -9.80
C SER A 15 5.31 0.42 -10.45
N SER A 16 5.32 0.46 -11.78
CA SER A 16 5.99 1.52 -12.52
C SER A 16 5.41 2.91 -12.23
N HIS A 17 4.23 2.96 -11.62
CA HIS A 17 3.52 4.21 -11.31
C HIS A 17 3.63 4.62 -9.85
N SER A 18 4.45 3.92 -9.06
CA SER A 18 4.56 4.23 -7.62
C SER A 18 5.06 5.65 -7.38
N ASP A 19 5.88 6.19 -8.27
CA ASP A 19 6.38 7.56 -8.14
C ASP A 19 5.26 8.59 -8.21
N GLU A 20 4.27 8.37 -9.06
CA GLU A 20 3.12 9.27 -9.19
C GLU A 20 2.28 9.27 -7.92
N VAL A 21 2.05 8.10 -7.35
CA VAL A 21 1.29 7.94 -6.11
C VAL A 21 2.03 8.62 -4.96
N CYS A 22 3.32 8.36 -4.82
CA CYS A 22 4.15 8.94 -3.77
C CYS A 22 4.24 10.46 -3.89
N SER A 23 4.39 10.96 -5.11
CA SER A 23 4.47 12.40 -5.37
C SER A 23 3.18 13.10 -4.97
N LYS A 24 2.04 12.55 -5.31
CA LYS A 24 0.74 13.12 -4.95
C LYS A 24 0.54 13.14 -3.44
N ALA A 25 0.88 12.04 -2.77
CA ALA A 25 0.76 11.95 -1.32
C ALA A 25 1.67 12.96 -0.62
N ARG A 26 2.89 13.11 -1.11
CA ARG A 26 3.85 14.05 -0.57
C ARG A 26 3.37 15.49 -0.69
N GLN A 27 2.82 15.85 -1.86
CA GLN A 27 2.26 17.19 -2.07
C GLN A 27 1.13 17.48 -1.09
N LEU A 28 0.25 16.50 -0.89
CA LEU A 28 -0.87 16.66 0.04
C LEU A 28 -0.37 16.76 1.48
N ALA A 29 0.62 15.95 1.86
CA ALA A 29 1.19 16.01 3.20
C ALA A 29 1.83 17.39 3.46
N GLU A 30 2.56 17.92 2.50
CA GLU A 30 3.18 19.24 2.63
C GLU A 30 2.12 20.35 2.77
N ARG A 31 1.08 20.31 1.95
CA ARG A 31 0.02 21.32 1.98
C ARG A 31 -0.79 21.29 3.26
N ASN A 32 -0.98 20.12 3.83
CA ASN A 32 -1.77 19.94 5.05
C ASN A 32 -0.92 19.92 6.31
N HIS A 33 0.39 19.98 6.20
CA HIS A 33 1.32 19.78 7.32
C HIS A 33 1.04 18.45 8.00
N ALA A 34 0.72 17.43 7.20
CA ALA A 34 0.33 16.10 7.68
C ALA A 34 1.53 15.19 7.85
N ARG A 35 1.41 14.28 8.80
CA ARG A 35 2.37 13.18 8.94
C ARG A 35 2.17 12.22 7.76
N LEU A 36 3.26 11.70 7.23
CA LEU A 36 3.24 10.79 6.09
C LEU A 36 3.77 9.42 6.51
N SER A 37 3.01 8.39 6.18
CA SER A 37 3.35 7.00 6.45
C SER A 37 3.21 6.19 5.17
N ILE A 38 3.82 5.01 5.14
CA ILE A 38 3.80 4.16 3.96
C ILE A 38 3.68 2.69 4.37
N CYS A 39 2.90 1.93 3.63
CA CYS A 39 2.81 0.50 3.84
C CYS A 39 2.85 -0.25 2.51
N HIS A 40 3.21 -1.51 2.59
CA HIS A 40 3.15 -2.45 1.48
C HIS A 40 2.67 -3.79 2.02
N ILE A 41 1.66 -4.36 1.38
CA ILE A 41 1.10 -5.65 1.76
C ILE A 41 1.51 -6.67 0.70
N VAL A 42 2.32 -7.63 1.10
CA VAL A 42 2.69 -8.76 0.25
C VAL A 42 1.46 -9.67 0.17
N GLU A 43 0.94 -9.84 -1.02
CA GLU A 43 -0.28 -10.61 -1.21
C GLU A 43 -0.09 -12.06 -0.81
N ASP A 44 -0.99 -12.53 0.04
CA ASP A 44 -0.95 -13.89 0.56
C ASP A 44 -1.72 -14.81 -0.37
N PHE A 45 -1.07 -15.87 -0.84
CA PHE A 45 -1.71 -16.86 -1.68
C PHE A 45 -2.41 -17.89 -0.80
N PRO A 46 -3.71 -18.18 -1.05
CA PRO A 46 -4.42 -19.16 -0.24
C PRO A 46 -3.77 -20.54 -0.36
N LEU A 47 -3.36 -21.10 0.76
CA LEU A 47 -2.77 -22.46 0.80
C LEU A 47 -3.74 -23.51 0.35
N THR A 48 -5.04 -23.21 0.37
CA THR A 48 -6.10 -24.13 -0.05
C THR A 48 -6.07 -24.45 -1.54
N ASP A 49 -5.40 -23.64 -2.34
CA ASP A 49 -5.28 -23.88 -3.78
C ASP A 49 -4.22 -24.94 -4.10
N PHE A 50 -3.42 -25.33 -3.11
CA PHE A 50 -2.36 -26.31 -3.26
C PHE A 50 -2.75 -27.59 -2.49
N ALA A 51 -3.10 -28.63 -3.22
CA ALA A 51 -3.64 -29.86 -2.65
C ALA A 51 -2.58 -30.79 -2.02
N TYR A 52 -1.31 -30.39 -1.99
CA TYR A 52 -0.21 -31.28 -1.57
C TYR A 52 0.61 -30.65 -0.44
N GLU A 53 0.76 -31.43 0.66
CA GLU A 53 1.52 -31.00 1.83
C GLU A 53 2.97 -30.55 1.55
N PRO A 54 3.72 -31.18 0.63
CA PRO A 54 5.08 -30.71 0.36
C PRO A 54 5.18 -29.27 -0.16
N MET A 55 4.09 -28.75 -0.69
CA MET A 55 4.05 -27.38 -1.21
C MET A 55 3.96 -26.33 -0.12
N ILE A 56 3.55 -26.72 1.09
CA ILE A 56 3.40 -25.79 2.22
C ILE A 56 4.75 -25.20 2.63
N SER A 57 5.80 -26.02 2.70
CA SER A 57 7.14 -25.54 3.06
C SER A 57 7.69 -24.56 2.02
N VAL A 58 7.45 -24.86 0.73
CA VAL A 58 7.89 -23.99 -0.37
C VAL A 58 7.17 -22.65 -0.31
N ASP A 59 5.88 -22.66 0.00
CA ASP A 59 5.08 -21.43 0.12
C ASP A 59 5.54 -20.56 1.28
N ILE A 60 5.88 -21.17 2.42
CA ILE A 60 6.38 -20.42 3.58
C ILE A 60 7.72 -19.76 3.25
N ASP A 61 8.65 -20.48 2.63
CA ASP A 61 9.95 -19.94 2.24
C ASP A 61 9.79 -18.84 1.20
N MET A 62 8.89 -19.03 0.23
CA MET A 62 8.61 -18.02 -0.77
C MET A 62 7.98 -16.77 -0.15
N ARG A 63 7.05 -16.96 0.79
CA ARG A 63 6.42 -15.86 1.50
C ARG A 63 7.45 -15.04 2.28
N ASP A 64 8.34 -15.71 3.00
CA ASP A 64 9.40 -15.05 3.76
C ASP A 64 10.34 -14.27 2.83
N ALA A 65 10.69 -14.85 1.69
CA ALA A 65 11.53 -14.18 0.71
C ALA A 65 10.85 -12.94 0.13
N LEU A 66 9.56 -13.03 -0.18
CA LEU A 66 8.78 -11.90 -0.70
C LEU A 66 8.65 -10.81 0.35
N LEU A 67 8.45 -11.19 1.61
CA LEU A 67 8.34 -10.25 2.71
C LEU A 67 9.65 -9.48 2.90
N GLU A 68 10.79 -10.18 2.88
CA GLU A 68 12.09 -9.55 3.00
C GLU A 68 12.39 -8.63 1.82
N ALA A 69 12.05 -9.06 0.60
CA ALA A 69 12.21 -8.21 -0.59
C ALA A 69 11.33 -6.97 -0.49
N GLY A 70 10.10 -7.12 -0.01
CA GLY A 70 9.18 -6.01 0.19
C GLY A 70 9.71 -5.01 1.22
N LYS A 71 10.27 -5.49 2.32
CA LYS A 71 10.87 -4.64 3.34
C LYS A 71 12.01 -3.81 2.78
N LYS A 72 12.89 -4.42 1.99
CA LYS A 72 14.01 -3.72 1.38
C LYS A 72 13.54 -2.65 0.40
N GLN A 73 12.58 -2.99 -0.44
CA GLN A 73 12.01 -2.03 -1.41
C GLN A 73 11.31 -0.88 -0.72
N LEU A 74 10.53 -1.18 0.32
CA LEU A 74 9.80 -0.13 1.04
C LEU A 74 10.76 0.80 1.78
N THR A 75 11.77 0.24 2.45
CA THR A 75 12.76 1.05 3.16
C THR A 75 13.47 2.00 2.20
N LYS A 76 13.86 1.51 1.04
CA LYS A 76 14.52 2.35 0.03
C LYS A 76 13.62 3.48 -0.44
N LEU A 77 12.36 3.17 -0.74
CA LEU A 77 11.39 4.17 -1.18
C LEU A 77 11.10 5.18 -0.07
N ALA A 78 10.82 4.70 1.12
CA ALA A 78 10.49 5.55 2.26
C ALA A 78 11.66 6.46 2.65
N ASP A 79 12.88 5.94 2.64
CA ASP A 79 14.07 6.73 2.95
C ASP A 79 14.25 7.87 1.94
N SER A 80 13.96 7.60 0.66
CA SER A 80 14.03 8.65 -0.37
C SER A 80 13.01 9.76 -0.15
N MET A 81 11.94 9.47 0.59
CA MET A 81 10.88 10.42 0.90
C MET A 81 11.01 11.04 2.29
N GLY A 82 12.01 10.64 3.06
CA GLY A 82 12.19 11.13 4.42
C GLY A 82 11.16 10.59 5.41
N ILE A 83 10.53 9.46 5.12
CA ILE A 83 9.56 8.84 6.03
C ILE A 83 10.31 8.05 7.10
N ALA A 84 10.03 8.34 8.37
CA ALA A 84 10.69 7.69 9.49
C ALA A 84 10.40 6.18 9.50
N HIS A 85 11.36 5.40 10.00
CA HIS A 85 11.26 3.94 10.01
C HIS A 85 10.02 3.45 10.77
N ASN A 86 9.64 4.12 11.86
CA ASN A 86 8.46 3.75 12.63
C ASN A 86 7.14 4.15 11.96
N GLN A 87 7.20 4.72 10.76
CA GLN A 87 6.03 5.05 9.94
C GLN A 87 6.00 4.18 8.67
N GLN A 88 6.68 3.04 8.69
CA GLN A 88 6.77 2.11 7.56
C GLN A 88 6.28 0.73 7.98
N TRP A 89 5.38 0.14 7.23
CA TRP A 89 4.86 -1.20 7.53
C TRP A 89 4.89 -2.08 6.30
N VAL A 90 5.43 -3.29 6.45
CA VAL A 90 5.38 -4.34 5.42
C VAL A 90 4.79 -5.58 6.08
N GLU A 91 3.70 -6.06 5.55
CA GLU A 91 3.01 -7.23 6.09
C GLU A 91 2.60 -8.14 4.95
N CYS A 92 2.34 -9.39 5.27
CA CYS A 92 1.82 -10.37 4.34
C CYS A 92 0.34 -10.57 4.64
N GLY A 93 -0.50 -10.54 3.61
CA GLY A 93 -1.93 -10.71 3.81
C GLY A 93 -2.76 -10.31 2.60
N SER A 94 -3.92 -9.74 2.87
CA SER A 94 -4.85 -9.25 1.87
C SER A 94 -4.72 -7.74 1.75
N PRO A 95 -4.24 -7.20 0.62
CA PRO A 95 -3.94 -5.77 0.53
C PRO A 95 -5.10 -4.87 0.91
N GLY A 96 -6.28 -5.08 0.34
CA GLY A 96 -7.42 -4.21 0.63
C GLY A 96 -7.83 -4.21 2.09
N HIS A 97 -7.80 -5.38 2.71
CA HIS A 97 -8.19 -5.52 4.11
C HIS A 97 -7.13 -4.98 5.07
N ASP A 98 -5.87 -5.33 4.83
CA ASP A 98 -4.80 -4.96 5.76
C ASP A 98 -4.42 -3.49 5.68
N ILE A 99 -4.54 -2.87 4.50
CA ILE A 99 -4.34 -1.42 4.37
C ILE A 99 -5.36 -0.68 5.24
N VAL A 100 -6.62 -1.08 5.20
CA VAL A 100 -7.68 -0.47 6.01
C VAL A 100 -7.40 -0.67 7.51
N ARG A 101 -6.97 -1.87 7.88
CA ARG A 101 -6.64 -2.17 9.29
C ARG A 101 -5.49 -1.29 9.78
N ILE A 102 -4.42 -1.16 9.00
CA ILE A 102 -3.28 -0.30 9.37
C ILE A 102 -3.74 1.14 9.50
N ALA A 103 -4.57 1.60 8.57
CA ALA A 103 -5.09 2.98 8.62
C ALA A 103 -5.88 3.22 9.90
N ASP A 104 -6.73 2.27 10.30
CA ASP A 104 -7.53 2.39 11.53
C ASP A 104 -6.63 2.37 12.77
N GLU A 105 -5.67 1.44 12.83
CA GLU A 105 -4.76 1.32 13.97
C GLU A 105 -3.89 2.56 14.16
N GLN A 106 -3.50 3.19 13.06
CA GLN A 106 -2.59 4.33 13.07
C GLN A 106 -3.33 5.68 13.02
N GLN A 107 -4.65 5.66 13.07
CA GLN A 107 -5.47 6.87 13.02
C GLN A 107 -5.20 7.73 11.78
N VAL A 108 -5.12 7.04 10.64
CA VAL A 108 -4.93 7.69 9.33
C VAL A 108 -6.25 8.32 8.90
N ASP A 109 -6.20 9.53 8.37
CA ASP A 109 -7.39 10.21 7.88
C ASP A 109 -7.43 10.35 6.35
N LEU A 110 -6.36 9.95 5.66
CA LEU A 110 -6.36 9.84 4.19
C LEU A 110 -5.46 8.69 3.76
N ILE A 111 -6.02 7.77 2.96
CA ILE A 111 -5.25 6.71 2.31
C ILE A 111 -5.05 7.11 0.84
N VAL A 112 -3.81 7.03 0.36
CA VAL A 112 -3.50 7.32 -1.05
C VAL A 112 -3.07 6.02 -1.72
N VAL A 113 -3.80 5.62 -2.76
CA VAL A 113 -3.55 4.39 -3.52
C VAL A 113 -3.46 4.71 -4.99
N GLY A 114 -2.81 3.85 -5.77
CA GLY A 114 -2.86 3.93 -7.23
C GLY A 114 -4.18 3.35 -7.74
N SER A 115 -4.69 3.92 -8.81
CA SER A 115 -5.95 3.46 -9.40
C SER A 115 -5.81 2.10 -10.09
N HIS A 116 -4.58 1.73 -10.50
CA HIS A 116 -4.27 0.43 -11.12
C HIS A 116 -3.11 -0.20 -10.40
N GLY A 117 -3.12 -1.53 -10.28
CA GLY A 117 -1.99 -2.29 -9.80
C GLY A 117 -1.19 -2.88 -10.96
N ARG A 118 -0.47 -3.96 -10.66
CA ARG A 118 0.36 -4.68 -11.64
C ARG A 118 -0.41 -5.22 -12.83
N HIS A 119 -1.71 -5.46 -12.66
CA HIS A 119 -2.57 -6.04 -13.68
C HIS A 119 -3.54 -5.02 -14.24
N GLY A 120 -3.12 -3.76 -14.32
CA GLY A 120 -3.99 -2.65 -14.69
C GLY A 120 -4.77 -2.83 -15.96
N ILE A 121 -6.09 -2.94 -15.83
CA ILE A 121 -7.02 -2.79 -16.94
C ILE A 121 -7.35 -1.30 -16.96
N LYS A 122 -7.03 -0.64 -18.06
CA LYS A 122 -7.03 0.83 -18.15
C LYS A 122 -8.34 1.53 -17.77
N MET A 123 -9.45 0.83 -17.86
CA MET A 123 -10.77 1.46 -17.64
C MET A 123 -11.40 1.06 -16.31
N LEU A 124 -10.78 0.16 -15.56
CA LEU A 124 -11.33 -0.31 -14.30
C LEU A 124 -10.41 0.04 -13.14
N LEU A 125 -11.02 0.33 -12.02
CA LEU A 125 -10.28 0.53 -10.77
C LEU A 125 -9.64 -0.79 -10.35
N GLY A 126 -8.37 -0.75 -9.93
CA GLY A 126 -7.68 -1.94 -9.46
C GLY A 126 -8.35 -2.56 -8.24
N SER A 127 -8.15 -3.86 -8.04
CA SER A 127 -8.81 -4.60 -6.95
C SER A 127 -8.47 -4.02 -5.58
N THR A 128 -7.21 -3.65 -5.36
CA THR A 128 -6.80 -3.07 -4.08
C THR A 128 -7.48 -1.72 -3.85
N ALA A 129 -7.42 -0.83 -4.84
CA ALA A 129 -8.06 0.49 -4.73
C ALA A 129 -9.56 0.35 -4.50
N ASN A 130 -10.21 -0.55 -5.22
CA ASN A 130 -11.63 -0.80 -5.08
C ASN A 130 -11.98 -1.28 -3.67
N ALA A 131 -11.22 -2.24 -3.14
CA ALA A 131 -11.44 -2.78 -1.80
C ALA A 131 -11.22 -1.71 -0.73
N VAL A 132 -10.17 -0.91 -0.87
CA VAL A 132 -9.89 0.18 0.08
C VAL A 132 -11.01 1.20 0.06
N LEU A 133 -11.48 1.60 -1.14
CA LEU A 133 -12.59 2.55 -1.26
C LEU A 133 -13.88 2.04 -0.59
N HIS A 134 -14.15 0.74 -0.71
CA HIS A 134 -15.35 0.16 -0.11
C HIS A 134 -15.26 -0.01 1.40
N HIS A 135 -14.08 -0.29 1.94
CA HIS A 135 -13.96 -0.70 3.33
C HIS A 135 -13.29 0.32 4.24
N ALA A 136 -12.68 1.37 3.70
CA ALA A 136 -11.99 2.37 4.52
C ALA A 136 -12.95 3.15 5.40
N HIS A 137 -12.48 3.53 6.57
CA HIS A 137 -13.22 4.39 7.52
C HIS A 137 -12.72 5.83 7.47
N CYS A 138 -11.90 6.16 6.48
CA CYS A 138 -11.38 7.51 6.27
C CYS A 138 -11.44 7.82 4.76
N ASP A 139 -11.03 9.02 4.39
CA ASP A 139 -10.99 9.43 2.99
C ASP A 139 -9.95 8.61 2.23
N VAL A 140 -10.22 8.37 0.95
CA VAL A 140 -9.34 7.62 0.06
C VAL A 140 -9.16 8.41 -1.23
N LEU A 141 -7.90 8.58 -1.61
CA LEU A 141 -7.56 9.17 -2.90
C LEU A 141 -6.97 8.07 -3.79
N ALA A 142 -7.67 7.76 -4.86
CA ALA A 142 -7.15 6.86 -5.89
C ALA A 142 -6.48 7.71 -6.96
N VAL A 143 -5.16 7.67 -7.01
CA VAL A 143 -4.41 8.47 -7.98
C VAL A 143 -4.55 7.83 -9.35
N ARG A 144 -5.03 8.60 -10.31
CA ARG A 144 -5.19 8.09 -11.66
C ARG A 144 -3.83 7.93 -12.31
N LEU A 145 -3.53 6.71 -12.70
CA LEU A 145 -2.27 6.37 -13.35
C LEU A 145 -2.48 6.40 -14.85
N ARG A 146 -1.55 7.05 -15.54
CA ARG A 146 -1.63 7.17 -17.00
C ARG A 146 -0.56 6.30 -17.61
N ASP A 147 -0.97 5.44 -18.53
CA ASP A 147 -0.05 4.72 -19.36
C ASP A 147 0.16 5.53 -20.64
N ASP A 148 1.39 5.82 -20.93
CA ASP A 148 1.75 6.49 -22.16
C ASP A 148 1.82 5.50 -23.33
#